data_c5fe78cd85313bf41253cc1a051af65c
#
_entry.id   c5fe78cd85313bf41253cc1a051af65c
#
_cell.length_a   1.000
_cell.length_b   1.000
_cell.length_c   1.000
_cell.angle_alpha   90.00
_cell.angle_beta   90.00
_cell.angle_gamma   90.00
#
_symmetry.space_group_name_H-M   'P 1'
#
loop_
_entity.id
_entity.type
_entity.pdbx_description
1 polymer ?
#
loop_
_entity_poly.entity_id
_entity_poly.type
_entity_poly.pdbx_seq_one_letter_code
_entity_poly.pdbx_strand_id
1 'polypeptide(L)'
;MNVRQTVLVALLMGAFGSALAAENKNIYGESSTNRVKTQKSDALPFGANRAGISIDSYGNGSYSNSINLEAGPAQRIRNKYGNAPINGGNQNANANGTANPKYLQPGDINPIAGWFSKTKLAQVWYEKRANNTEVFSVRQMADPKLPIAPKFGGMTFAKVPTASTNVFFGEWAPRKGNSNQITNSTDLNMNDGNRTVWFVGENPTANMPKLANAKYNVLGINKHTPGKNDFYSGVLTANYGAGKNELSGTISRAGDSINFANTKIESNGKFDNHKNTEHITGRFYGNGAEALAGIVDRAGADKDVAFGGAKK
;
A
#
# COMPACT_ATOMS: atom_id res chain seq x y z
N MET A 1 -35.22 2.61 -9.92
CA MET A 1 -34.19 2.81 -8.89
C MET A 1 -34.90 2.71 -7.53
N ASN A 2 -34.64 1.66 -6.76
CA ASN A 2 -35.41 1.37 -5.55
C ASN A 2 -35.02 2.32 -4.41
N VAL A 3 -36.02 2.96 -3.78
CA VAL A 3 -35.86 3.90 -2.67
C VAL A 3 -34.98 3.37 -1.51
N ARG A 4 -34.93 2.04 -1.33
CA ARG A 4 -34.08 1.39 -0.33
C ARG A 4 -32.58 1.48 -0.66
N GLN A 5 -32.19 1.57 -1.93
CA GLN A 5 -30.78 1.74 -2.33
C GLN A 5 -30.29 3.16 -2.12
N THR A 6 -31.15 4.14 -2.32
CA THR A 6 -30.81 5.56 -2.13
C THR A 6 -30.62 5.91 -0.65
N VAL A 7 -31.44 5.33 0.24
CA VAL A 7 -31.34 5.56 1.70
C VAL A 7 -30.05 4.95 2.29
N LEU A 8 -29.61 3.81 1.79
CA LEU A 8 -28.41 3.15 2.31
C LEU A 8 -27.12 3.87 1.87
N VAL A 9 -27.09 4.40 0.65
CA VAL A 9 -25.98 5.24 0.16
C VAL A 9 -25.94 6.58 0.90
N ALA A 10 -27.09 7.18 1.21
CA ALA A 10 -27.17 8.41 1.99
C ALA A 10 -26.75 8.21 3.46
N LEU A 11 -27.07 7.07 4.07
CA LEU A 11 -26.63 6.74 5.43
C LEU A 11 -25.12 6.49 5.55
N LEU A 12 -24.48 6.04 4.48
CA LEU A 12 -23.01 5.93 4.41
C LEU A 12 -22.33 7.31 4.27
N MET A 13 -23.03 8.33 3.78
CA MET A 13 -22.48 9.67 3.54
C MET A 13 -22.73 10.67 4.68
N GLY A 14 -23.59 10.38 5.64
CA GLY A 14 -24.18 11.38 6.55
C GLY A 14 -23.57 11.58 7.93
N ALA A 15 -22.46 10.93 8.29
CA ALA A 15 -21.92 11.03 9.65
C ALA A 15 -20.40 11.33 9.67
N PHE A 16 -20.01 12.45 9.07
CA PHE A 16 -18.63 12.94 9.21
C PHE A 16 -18.63 14.28 9.93
N GLY A 17 -18.34 14.20 11.24
CA GLY A 17 -17.98 15.36 12.03
C GLY A 17 -16.72 16.02 11.45
N SER A 18 -16.75 17.35 11.47
CA SER A 18 -15.64 18.31 11.28
C SER A 18 -14.44 17.77 10.51
N ALA A 19 -14.45 17.96 9.20
CA ALA A 19 -13.22 17.99 8.44
C ALA A 19 -12.38 19.16 8.98
N LEU A 20 -11.40 18.88 9.82
CA LEU A 20 -10.26 19.77 9.98
C LEU A 20 -9.79 20.06 8.55
N ALA A 21 -9.63 21.33 8.20
CA ALA A 21 -9.14 21.74 6.91
C ALA A 21 -7.84 20.97 6.64
N ALA A 22 -7.92 19.94 5.81
CA ALA A 22 -6.79 19.07 5.55
C ALA A 22 -5.76 19.91 4.80
N GLU A 23 -4.56 20.05 5.38
CA GLU A 23 -3.44 20.71 4.75
C GLU A 23 -3.26 20.13 3.33
N ASN A 24 -3.27 20.99 2.32
CA ASN A 24 -3.21 20.56 0.93
C ASN A 24 -1.80 20.08 0.58
N LYS A 25 -1.50 18.83 0.90
CA LYS A 25 -0.18 18.24 0.68
C LYS A 25 0.03 17.88 -0.78
N ASN A 26 1.25 18.09 -1.25
CA ASN A 26 1.67 17.54 -2.54
C ASN A 26 1.76 16.03 -2.41
N ILE A 27 1.12 15.32 -3.34
CA ILE A 27 1.11 13.87 -3.40
C ILE A 27 1.78 13.43 -4.69
N TYR A 28 2.64 12.43 -4.59
CA TYR A 28 3.23 11.78 -5.75
C TYR A 28 3.25 10.26 -5.53
N GLY A 29 3.04 9.52 -6.60
CA GLY A 29 3.15 8.07 -6.62
C GLY A 29 3.04 7.52 -8.04
N GLU A 30 3.40 6.26 -8.20
CA GLU A 30 3.34 5.52 -9.46
C GLU A 30 2.82 4.11 -9.20
N SER A 31 2.36 3.46 -10.27
CA SER A 31 1.90 2.07 -10.27
C SER A 31 2.37 1.36 -11.53
N SER A 32 2.66 0.07 -11.43
CA SER A 32 3.16 -0.74 -12.56
C SER A 32 2.10 -1.01 -13.63
N THR A 33 0.83 -0.89 -13.30
CA THR A 33 -0.28 -1.02 -14.26
C THR A 33 -1.34 0.05 -14.01
N ASN A 34 -2.31 0.17 -14.92
CA ASN A 34 -3.43 1.11 -14.78
C ASN A 34 -4.54 0.64 -13.83
N ARG A 35 -4.40 -0.53 -13.16
CA ARG A 35 -5.41 -1.06 -12.24
C ARG A 35 -5.43 -0.33 -10.89
N VAL A 36 -4.34 0.31 -10.52
CA VAL A 36 -4.24 1.16 -9.34
C VAL A 36 -3.80 2.55 -9.75
N LYS A 37 -4.51 3.58 -9.33
CA LYS A 37 -4.10 4.99 -9.43
C LYS A 37 -3.65 5.49 -8.08
N THR A 38 -2.50 6.13 -8.06
CA THR A 38 -1.91 6.78 -6.88
C THR A 38 -2.16 8.28 -6.97
N GLN A 39 -2.87 8.84 -6.01
CA GLN A 39 -3.34 10.23 -6.08
C GLN A 39 -3.74 10.78 -4.71
N LYS A 40 -4.20 12.01 -4.67
CA LYS A 40 -4.84 12.57 -3.47
C LYS A 40 -6.11 11.80 -3.14
N SER A 41 -6.31 11.54 -1.85
CA SER A 41 -7.55 10.90 -1.37
C SER A 41 -8.74 11.83 -1.52
N ASP A 42 -9.91 11.24 -1.76
CA ASP A 42 -11.20 11.92 -1.76
C ASP A 42 -11.65 12.23 -0.32
N ALA A 43 -12.65 13.10 -0.20
CA ALA A 43 -13.17 13.48 1.12
C ALA A 43 -13.76 12.29 1.88
N LEU A 44 -14.37 11.36 1.16
CA LEU A 44 -15.03 10.19 1.72
C LEU A 44 -14.36 8.89 1.27
N PRO A 45 -14.31 7.87 2.16
CA PRO A 45 -14.85 7.87 3.53
C PRO A 45 -13.88 8.35 4.60
N PHE A 46 -12.59 8.62 4.31
CA PHE A 46 -11.54 8.78 5.33
C PHE A 46 -10.78 10.11 5.28
N GLY A 47 -11.30 11.11 4.59
CA GLY A 47 -10.73 12.45 4.50
C GLY A 47 -9.83 12.67 3.28
N ALA A 48 -9.91 13.89 2.75
CA ALA A 48 -9.28 14.34 1.52
C ALA A 48 -7.81 14.72 1.67
N ASN A 49 -7.17 14.92 0.51
CA ASN A 49 -5.86 15.57 0.35
C ASN A 49 -4.69 14.87 1.05
N ARG A 50 -4.76 13.55 1.22
CA ARG A 50 -3.71 12.71 1.77
C ARG A 50 -3.25 11.69 0.73
N ALA A 51 -2.16 10.98 1.01
CA ALA A 51 -1.72 9.87 0.17
C ALA A 51 -2.82 8.81 0.06
N GLY A 52 -3.28 8.57 -1.16
CA GLY A 52 -4.41 7.69 -1.44
C GLY A 52 -4.25 6.89 -2.72
N ILE A 53 -5.06 5.87 -2.84
CA ILE A 53 -5.16 5.02 -4.02
C ILE A 53 -6.61 4.79 -4.43
N SER A 54 -6.83 4.65 -5.74
CA SER A 54 -8.06 4.16 -6.34
C SER A 54 -7.79 2.85 -7.07
N ILE A 55 -8.76 1.94 -7.05
CA ILE A 55 -8.60 0.61 -7.65
C ILE A 55 -9.69 0.40 -8.70
N ASP A 56 -9.28 0.01 -9.91
CA ASP A 56 -10.15 -0.54 -10.93
C ASP A 56 -10.18 -2.07 -10.80
N SER A 57 -11.04 -2.55 -9.93
CA SER A 57 -11.14 -3.98 -9.62
C SER A 57 -11.76 -4.82 -10.73
N TYR A 58 -12.48 -4.19 -11.65
CA TYR A 58 -13.13 -4.86 -12.79
C TYR A 58 -12.33 -4.80 -14.09
N GLY A 59 -11.35 -3.88 -14.20
CA GLY A 59 -10.57 -3.70 -15.42
C GLY A 59 -11.33 -3.04 -16.57
N ASN A 60 -12.33 -2.26 -16.25
CA ASN A 60 -13.18 -1.56 -17.21
C ASN A 60 -13.02 -0.04 -17.18
N GLY A 61 -12.00 0.45 -16.46
CA GLY A 61 -11.73 1.87 -16.29
C GLY A 61 -12.55 2.56 -15.19
N SER A 62 -13.40 1.80 -14.47
CA SER A 62 -14.20 2.33 -13.36
C SER A 62 -13.44 2.19 -12.04
N TYR A 63 -12.89 3.29 -11.56
CA TYR A 63 -12.11 3.33 -10.32
C TYR A 63 -13.01 3.56 -9.10
N SER A 64 -12.60 2.98 -7.98
CA SER A 64 -13.14 3.36 -6.67
C SER A 64 -12.77 4.81 -6.34
N ASN A 65 -13.43 5.39 -5.33
CA ASN A 65 -12.93 6.61 -4.71
C ASN A 65 -11.49 6.41 -4.25
N SER A 66 -10.71 7.49 -4.27
CA SER A 66 -9.35 7.47 -3.75
C SER A 66 -9.37 7.43 -2.23
N ILE A 67 -8.85 6.35 -1.66
CA ILE A 67 -8.92 6.06 -0.23
C ILE A 67 -7.66 6.59 0.46
N ASN A 68 -7.85 7.42 1.49
CA ASN A 68 -6.77 7.81 2.40
C ASN A 68 -6.20 6.57 3.09
N LEU A 69 -4.95 6.23 2.80
CA LEU A 69 -4.33 4.99 3.29
C LEU A 69 -4.10 5.03 4.80
N GLU A 70 -3.73 6.17 5.37
CA GLU A 70 -3.47 6.31 6.80
C GLU A 70 -4.76 6.21 7.62
N ALA A 71 -5.71 7.12 7.39
CA ALA A 71 -6.94 7.18 8.17
C ALA A 71 -7.94 6.05 7.81
N GLY A 72 -7.79 5.46 6.65
CA GLY A 72 -8.59 4.34 6.18
C GLY A 72 -7.99 2.99 6.61
N PRO A 73 -7.44 2.21 5.67
CA PRO A 73 -7.08 0.83 5.96
C PRO A 73 -6.01 0.70 7.05
N ALA A 74 -4.97 1.54 7.08
CA ALA A 74 -3.92 1.40 8.08
C ALA A 74 -4.46 1.58 9.50
N GLN A 75 -5.18 2.68 9.77
CA GLN A 75 -5.74 2.95 11.09
C GLN A 75 -6.80 1.92 11.50
N ARG A 76 -7.67 1.50 10.56
CA ARG A 76 -8.71 0.50 10.85
C ARG A 76 -8.10 -0.85 11.20
N ILE A 77 -7.04 -1.25 10.52
CA ILE A 77 -6.32 -2.50 10.81
C ILE A 77 -5.60 -2.40 12.16
N ARG A 78 -4.88 -1.30 12.44
CA ARG A 78 -4.26 -1.10 13.76
C ARG A 78 -5.28 -1.23 14.89
N ASN A 79 -6.45 -0.64 14.75
CA ASN A 79 -7.51 -0.71 15.74
C ASN A 79 -7.97 -2.16 16.01
N LYS A 80 -7.95 -3.05 15.00
CA LYS A 80 -8.29 -4.47 15.17
C LYS A 80 -7.23 -5.24 15.95
N TYR A 81 -5.98 -4.85 15.85
CA TYR A 81 -4.86 -5.51 16.53
C TYR A 81 -4.49 -4.85 17.85
N GLY A 82 -5.00 -3.64 18.12
CA GLY A 82 -4.56 -2.86 19.27
C GLY A 82 -3.05 -2.61 19.20
N ASN A 83 -2.35 -2.90 20.30
CA ASN A 83 -0.90 -2.74 20.39
C ASN A 83 -0.11 -4.04 20.11
N ALA A 84 -0.78 -5.11 19.69
CA ALA A 84 -0.18 -6.42 19.49
C ALA A 84 -0.20 -6.84 18.00
N PRO A 85 0.67 -6.26 17.15
CA PRO A 85 0.81 -6.69 15.76
C PRO A 85 1.34 -8.13 15.70
N ILE A 86 1.07 -8.81 14.59
CA ILE A 86 1.72 -10.09 14.30
C ILE A 86 3.21 -9.83 14.11
N ASN A 87 4.07 -10.53 14.82
CA ASN A 87 5.50 -10.47 14.56
C ASN A 87 5.82 -11.19 13.24
N GLY A 88 6.65 -10.57 12.42
CA GLY A 88 7.17 -11.22 11.22
C GLY A 88 7.85 -12.54 11.59
N GLY A 89 7.39 -13.62 11.02
CA GLY A 89 7.82 -14.98 11.39
C GLY A 89 6.79 -15.76 12.21
N ASN A 90 5.68 -15.17 12.61
CA ASN A 90 4.57 -15.94 13.17
C ASN A 90 3.93 -16.81 12.07
N GLN A 91 4.29 -18.08 12.07
CA GLN A 91 3.88 -19.06 11.06
C GLN A 91 2.37 -19.32 11.02
N ASN A 92 1.62 -18.91 12.06
CA ASN A 92 0.18 -19.10 12.13
C ASN A 92 -0.62 -18.00 11.41
N ALA A 93 0.04 -16.91 10.99
CA ALA A 93 -0.56 -15.84 10.21
C ALA A 93 -0.44 -16.15 8.72
N ASN A 94 -1.24 -17.08 8.21
CA ASN A 94 -1.29 -17.40 6.79
C ASN A 94 -2.62 -16.96 6.15
N ALA A 95 -2.71 -17.09 4.83
CA ALA A 95 -3.89 -16.70 4.07
C ALA A 95 -5.16 -17.44 4.50
N ASN A 96 -5.03 -18.67 4.96
CA ASN A 96 -6.14 -19.58 5.22
C ASN A 96 -6.51 -19.73 6.69
N GLY A 97 -5.74 -19.15 7.61
CA GLY A 97 -6.08 -19.22 9.01
C GLY A 97 -5.00 -18.70 9.94
N THR A 98 -5.39 -17.82 10.77
CA THR A 98 -4.71 -17.51 12.01
C THR A 98 -5.51 -18.11 13.13
N ALA A 99 -4.87 -18.47 14.24
CA ALA A 99 -5.58 -18.91 15.43
C ALA A 99 -6.62 -17.87 15.90
N ASN A 100 -6.39 -16.58 15.62
CA ASN A 100 -7.30 -15.46 15.92
C ASN A 100 -7.40 -14.51 14.69
N PRO A 101 -8.17 -14.88 13.66
CA PRO A 101 -8.31 -14.04 12.49
C PRO A 101 -9.03 -12.72 12.83
N LYS A 102 -8.54 -11.61 12.29
CA LYS A 102 -9.14 -10.30 12.44
C LYS A 102 -9.85 -9.90 11.16
N TYR A 103 -10.98 -9.22 11.32
CA TYR A 103 -11.83 -8.84 10.20
C TYR A 103 -12.25 -7.38 10.31
N LEU A 104 -12.29 -6.68 9.18
CA LEU A 104 -13.03 -5.44 9.05
C LEU A 104 -14.50 -5.76 8.81
N GLN A 105 -15.35 -4.97 9.44
CA GLN A 105 -16.80 -5.02 9.36
C GLN A 105 -17.35 -3.64 8.98
N PRO A 106 -18.62 -3.49 8.57
CA PRO A 106 -19.19 -2.18 8.25
C PRO A 106 -19.00 -1.14 9.35
N GLY A 107 -19.10 -1.51 10.62
CA GLY A 107 -18.89 -0.63 11.76
C GLY A 107 -17.46 -0.09 11.92
N ASP A 108 -16.47 -0.73 11.32
CA ASP A 108 -15.10 -0.20 11.32
C ASP A 108 -14.92 0.93 10.31
N ILE A 109 -15.77 0.96 9.29
CA ILE A 109 -15.77 2.00 8.26
C ILE A 109 -16.70 3.13 8.68
N ASN A 110 -17.89 2.78 9.10
CA ASN A 110 -18.92 3.72 9.58
C ASN A 110 -19.63 3.11 10.79
N PRO A 111 -19.59 3.76 11.98
CA PRO A 111 -20.22 3.22 13.19
C PRO A 111 -21.70 2.90 13.02
N ILE A 112 -22.45 3.75 12.31
CA ILE A 112 -23.87 3.55 12.05
C ILE A 112 -24.11 2.29 11.23
N ALA A 113 -23.30 2.02 10.22
CA ALA A 113 -23.39 0.80 9.43
C ALA A 113 -23.17 -0.48 10.27
N GLY A 114 -22.41 -0.37 11.34
CA GLY A 114 -22.18 -1.46 12.30
C GLY A 114 -23.43 -1.85 13.11
N TRP A 115 -24.43 -0.99 13.20
CA TRP A 115 -25.70 -1.31 13.85
C TRP A 115 -26.55 -2.25 13.00
N PHE A 116 -26.40 -2.16 11.68
CA PHE A 116 -27.23 -2.91 10.70
C PHE A 116 -26.55 -4.18 10.18
N SER A 117 -25.22 -4.27 10.26
CA SER A 117 -24.49 -5.42 9.72
C SER A 117 -23.20 -5.72 10.47
N LYS A 118 -22.99 -7.00 10.74
CA LYS A 118 -21.75 -7.59 11.28
C LYS A 118 -21.01 -8.43 10.25
N THR A 119 -21.34 -8.27 8.97
CA THR A 119 -20.71 -9.01 7.88
C THR A 119 -19.20 -8.79 7.88
N LYS A 120 -18.43 -9.85 7.71
CA LYS A 120 -16.98 -9.77 7.55
C LYS A 120 -16.67 -9.24 6.14
N LEU A 121 -16.23 -7.99 6.05
CA LEU A 121 -15.91 -7.36 4.75
C LEU A 121 -14.56 -7.81 4.21
N ALA A 122 -13.57 -7.87 5.10
CA ALA A 122 -12.22 -8.26 4.75
C ALA A 122 -11.51 -8.91 5.94
N GLN A 123 -10.68 -9.91 5.67
CA GLN A 123 -9.69 -10.39 6.62
C GLN A 123 -8.46 -9.49 6.55
N VAL A 124 -7.86 -9.21 7.71
CA VAL A 124 -6.75 -8.26 7.81
C VAL A 124 -5.61 -8.80 8.66
N TRP A 125 -4.40 -8.33 8.37
CA TRP A 125 -3.19 -8.58 9.14
C TRP A 125 -2.43 -7.29 9.35
N TYR A 126 -1.75 -7.22 10.48
CA TYR A 126 -0.87 -6.14 10.86
C TYR A 126 0.46 -6.70 11.36
N GLU A 127 1.53 -6.29 10.75
CA GLU A 127 2.89 -6.65 11.14
C GLU A 127 3.71 -5.38 11.39
N LYS A 128 4.56 -5.40 12.40
CA LYS A 128 5.56 -4.37 12.64
C LYS A 128 6.94 -5.00 12.55
N ARG A 129 7.76 -4.50 11.64
CA ARG A 129 9.11 -5.01 11.40
C ARG A 129 10.12 -4.35 12.34
N ALA A 130 11.31 -4.97 12.50
CA ALA A 130 12.37 -4.50 13.40
C ALA A 130 12.85 -3.05 13.09
N ASN A 131 12.74 -2.63 11.81
CA ASN A 131 13.05 -1.26 11.39
C ASN A 131 11.87 -0.29 11.55
N ASN A 132 10.86 -0.64 12.32
CA ASN A 132 9.61 0.09 12.53
C ASN A 132 8.71 0.26 11.28
N THR A 133 9.01 -0.38 10.16
CA THR A 133 8.09 -0.41 9.03
C THR A 133 6.83 -1.18 9.43
N GLU A 134 5.69 -0.56 9.24
CA GLU A 134 4.38 -1.19 9.45
C GLU A 134 3.89 -1.81 8.16
N VAL A 135 3.43 -3.05 8.21
CA VAL A 135 2.88 -3.78 7.05
C VAL A 135 1.44 -4.16 7.34
N PHE A 136 0.60 -3.91 6.38
CA PHE A 136 -0.84 -4.14 6.45
C PHE A 136 -1.27 -5.02 5.28
N SER A 137 -2.10 -6.02 5.55
CA SER A 137 -2.74 -6.80 4.49
C SER A 137 -4.24 -6.77 4.65
N VAL A 138 -4.93 -6.59 3.54
CA VAL A 138 -6.40 -6.57 3.45
C VAL A 138 -6.81 -7.51 2.35
N ARG A 139 -7.69 -8.45 2.67
CA ARG A 139 -8.21 -9.39 1.69
C ARG A 139 -9.72 -9.47 1.78
N GLN A 140 -10.39 -9.23 0.69
CA GLN A 140 -11.84 -9.17 0.61
C GLN A 140 -12.50 -10.50 1.01
N MET A 141 -13.54 -10.41 1.84
CA MET A 141 -14.37 -11.54 2.26
C MET A 141 -15.87 -11.32 2.04
N ALA A 142 -16.30 -10.09 1.82
CA ALA A 142 -17.71 -9.77 1.67
C ALA A 142 -18.32 -10.49 0.47
N ASP A 143 -19.54 -11.00 0.64
CA ASP A 143 -20.34 -11.53 -0.44
C ASP A 143 -20.66 -10.39 -1.43
N PRO A 144 -20.27 -10.51 -2.71
CA PRO A 144 -20.60 -9.51 -3.72
C PRO A 144 -22.09 -9.37 -4.01
N LYS A 145 -22.95 -10.26 -3.48
CA LYS A 145 -24.40 -10.08 -3.49
C LYS A 145 -24.87 -8.97 -2.56
N LEU A 146 -24.06 -8.56 -1.60
CA LEU A 146 -24.32 -7.35 -0.84
C LEU A 146 -24.02 -6.14 -1.74
N PRO A 147 -25.01 -5.30 -2.07
CA PRO A 147 -24.83 -4.18 -3.01
C PRO A 147 -23.84 -3.12 -2.52
N ILE A 148 -23.38 -3.21 -1.28
CA ILE A 148 -22.45 -2.31 -0.62
C ILE A 148 -21.04 -2.91 -0.47
N ALA A 149 -20.86 -4.18 -0.80
CA ALA A 149 -19.55 -4.81 -0.69
C ALA A 149 -18.73 -4.51 -1.95
N PRO A 150 -17.70 -3.66 -1.87
CA PRO A 150 -16.87 -3.38 -3.01
C PRO A 150 -16.12 -4.65 -3.41
N LYS A 151 -16.09 -4.95 -4.70
CA LYS A 151 -15.12 -5.91 -5.23
C LYS A 151 -13.79 -5.17 -5.32
N PHE A 152 -12.84 -5.47 -4.46
CA PHE A 152 -11.53 -4.84 -4.52
C PHE A 152 -10.36 -5.83 -4.55
N GLY A 153 -10.61 -7.13 -4.44
CA GLY A 153 -9.55 -8.14 -4.37
C GLY A 153 -8.81 -8.09 -3.04
N GLY A 154 -7.52 -7.82 -3.09
CA GLY A 154 -6.74 -7.63 -1.88
C GLY A 154 -5.45 -6.88 -2.14
N MET A 155 -4.88 -6.36 -1.07
CA MET A 155 -3.62 -5.64 -1.11
C MET A 155 -2.77 -5.94 0.12
N THR A 156 -1.46 -5.87 -0.06
CA THR A 156 -0.49 -5.75 1.02
C THR A 156 0.29 -4.47 0.80
N PHE A 157 0.39 -3.66 1.83
CA PHE A 157 1.13 -2.40 1.75
C PHE A 157 1.88 -2.11 3.03
N ALA A 158 2.96 -1.36 2.90
CA ALA A 158 3.78 -0.94 4.02
C ALA A 158 3.79 0.58 4.16
N LYS A 159 3.91 1.06 5.40
CA LYS A 159 4.18 2.45 5.74
C LYS A 159 5.64 2.61 6.14
N VAL A 160 6.33 3.53 5.48
CA VAL A 160 7.71 3.88 5.82
C VAL A 160 7.74 4.59 7.17
N PRO A 161 8.63 4.20 8.11
CA PRO A 161 8.70 4.80 9.44
C PRO A 161 9.41 6.16 9.40
N THR A 162 8.67 7.21 9.09
CA THR A 162 9.14 8.61 9.11
C THR A 162 8.15 9.49 9.86
N ALA A 163 8.65 10.50 10.56
CA ALA A 163 7.82 11.45 11.31
C ALA A 163 7.33 12.62 10.42
N SER A 164 8.04 12.92 9.33
CA SER A 164 7.81 14.14 8.54
C SER A 164 6.82 13.95 7.38
N THR A 165 6.60 12.71 6.94
CA THR A 165 5.77 12.44 5.76
C THR A 165 5.14 11.05 5.82
N ASN A 166 3.98 10.88 5.20
CA ASN A 166 3.38 9.56 5.01
C ASN A 166 3.76 9.02 3.64
N VAL A 167 4.50 7.92 3.64
CA VAL A 167 4.92 7.22 2.43
C VAL A 167 4.49 5.77 2.53
N PHE A 168 3.80 5.29 1.50
CA PHE A 168 3.30 3.93 1.39
C PHE A 168 3.77 3.30 0.09
N PHE A 169 3.96 1.99 0.13
CA PHE A 169 4.24 1.17 -1.03
C PHE A 169 3.61 -0.21 -0.85
N GLY A 170 3.26 -0.86 -1.93
CA GLY A 170 2.61 -2.16 -1.82
C GLY A 170 2.21 -2.79 -3.13
N GLU A 171 1.41 -3.82 -3.01
CA GLU A 171 0.88 -4.59 -4.11
C GLU A 171 -0.63 -4.77 -3.97
N TRP A 172 -1.30 -4.80 -5.10
CA TRP A 172 -2.70 -5.19 -5.24
C TRP A 172 -2.81 -6.36 -6.20
N ALA A 173 -3.75 -7.26 -5.93
CA ALA A 173 -4.08 -8.35 -6.84
C ALA A 173 -5.61 -8.57 -6.91
N PRO A 174 -6.13 -8.94 -8.08
CA PRO A 174 -7.53 -9.32 -8.22
C PRO A 174 -7.80 -10.64 -7.50
N ARG A 175 -9.06 -10.93 -7.27
CA ARG A 175 -9.48 -12.23 -6.76
C ARG A 175 -9.30 -13.32 -7.81
N LYS A 176 -8.98 -14.52 -7.35
CA LYS A 176 -8.92 -15.71 -8.18
C LYS A 176 -10.36 -16.21 -8.45
N GLY A 177 -10.68 -16.35 -9.75
CA GLY A 177 -11.97 -16.89 -10.20
C GLY A 177 -13.18 -15.96 -10.01
N ASN A 178 -14.32 -16.43 -10.53
CA ASN A 178 -15.60 -15.70 -10.55
C ASN A 178 -16.53 -16.07 -9.38
N SER A 179 -16.04 -16.66 -8.33
CA SER A 179 -16.86 -17.03 -7.18
C SER A 179 -17.54 -15.81 -6.59
N ASN A 180 -18.86 -15.82 -6.57
CA ASN A 180 -19.69 -14.83 -5.89
C ASN A 180 -19.78 -15.10 -4.38
N GLN A 181 -19.16 -16.16 -3.89
CA GLN A 181 -19.16 -16.53 -2.48
C GLN A 181 -17.73 -16.50 -1.94
N ILE A 182 -17.51 -15.66 -0.97
CA ILE A 182 -16.26 -15.54 -0.24
C ILE A 182 -16.50 -16.11 1.15
N THR A 183 -16.34 -17.42 1.30
CA THR A 183 -16.57 -18.06 2.59
C THR A 183 -15.37 -17.98 3.51
N ASN A 184 -14.15 -18.09 2.97
CA ASN A 184 -12.91 -18.10 3.74
C ASN A 184 -11.84 -17.32 3.00
N SER A 185 -11.87 -16.04 3.05
CA SER A 185 -10.93 -15.13 2.43
C SER A 185 -9.90 -15.78 1.50
N THR A 186 -9.84 -15.33 0.30
CA THR A 186 -8.61 -14.80 -0.18
C THR A 186 -7.83 -15.62 -1.13
N ASP A 187 -8.47 -16.17 -2.07
CA ASP A 187 -7.73 -16.53 -3.27
C ASP A 187 -7.47 -15.28 -4.09
N LEU A 188 -6.40 -14.58 -3.75
CA LEU A 188 -5.85 -13.55 -4.62
C LEU A 188 -5.05 -14.21 -5.73
N ASN A 189 -5.26 -13.73 -6.94
CA ASN A 189 -4.46 -14.18 -8.07
C ASN A 189 -3.14 -13.40 -8.14
N MET A 190 -2.18 -13.79 -7.33
CA MET A 190 -0.86 -13.13 -7.26
C MET A 190 0.01 -13.34 -8.51
N ASN A 191 -0.40 -14.22 -9.43
CA ASN A 191 0.25 -14.45 -10.72
C ASN A 191 -0.53 -13.80 -11.88
N ASP A 192 -1.56 -13.01 -11.59
CA ASP A 192 -2.34 -12.31 -12.60
C ASP A 192 -1.50 -11.24 -13.30
N GLY A 193 -1.64 -11.11 -14.61
CA GLY A 193 -1.02 -10.03 -15.38
C GLY A 193 -1.52 -8.63 -15.00
N ASN A 194 -2.61 -8.53 -14.26
CA ASN A 194 -3.12 -7.28 -13.70
C ASN A 194 -2.69 -7.03 -12.25
N ARG A 195 -1.91 -7.93 -11.64
CA ARG A 195 -1.29 -7.62 -10.34
C ARG A 195 -0.48 -6.34 -10.49
N THR A 196 -0.66 -5.43 -9.56
CA THR A 196 -0.09 -4.09 -9.62
C THR A 196 0.73 -3.83 -8.38
N VAL A 197 1.97 -3.44 -8.54
CA VAL A 197 2.77 -2.82 -7.49
C VAL A 197 2.68 -1.31 -7.61
N TRP A 198 2.76 -0.61 -6.48
CA TRP A 198 2.56 0.82 -6.42
C TRP A 198 3.28 1.45 -5.24
N PHE A 199 3.56 2.74 -5.33
CA PHE A 199 3.94 3.56 -4.19
C PHE A 199 3.24 4.92 -4.26
N VAL A 200 3.05 5.56 -3.11
CA VAL A 200 2.49 6.90 -2.99
C VAL A 200 2.96 7.55 -1.70
N GLY A 201 3.25 8.84 -1.77
CA GLY A 201 3.69 9.58 -0.58
C GLY A 201 3.31 11.04 -0.63
N GLU A 202 3.32 11.63 0.57
CA GLU A 202 3.12 13.05 0.82
C GLU A 202 4.46 13.77 0.78
N ASN A 203 4.47 15.04 0.37
CA ASN A 203 5.65 15.90 0.33
C ASN A 203 6.83 15.26 -0.45
N PRO A 204 6.66 14.94 -1.76
CA PRO A 204 7.78 14.50 -2.57
C PRO A 204 8.89 15.55 -2.53
N THR A 205 10.14 15.10 -2.41
CA THR A 205 11.30 15.98 -2.43
C THR A 205 11.34 16.76 -3.75
N ALA A 206 11.20 18.06 -3.68
CA ALA A 206 11.19 18.94 -4.86
C ALA A 206 12.60 19.38 -5.25
N ASN A 207 13.47 19.57 -4.26
CA ASN A 207 14.86 19.94 -4.43
C ASN A 207 15.72 19.00 -3.60
N MET A 208 16.50 18.15 -4.26
CA MET A 208 17.35 17.19 -3.58
C MET A 208 18.40 17.87 -2.72
N PRO A 209 18.44 17.59 -1.41
CA PRO A 209 19.52 18.06 -0.57
C PRO A 209 20.83 17.35 -0.91
N LYS A 210 21.95 17.96 -0.55
CA LYS A 210 23.25 17.28 -0.64
C LYS A 210 23.26 16.05 0.27
N LEU A 211 23.55 14.89 -0.28
CA LEU A 211 23.65 13.62 0.43
C LEU A 211 25.05 13.04 0.26
N ALA A 212 25.69 12.70 1.37
CA ALA A 212 26.98 12.02 1.39
C ALA A 212 26.80 10.66 2.10
N ASN A 213 26.75 9.59 1.32
CA ASN A 213 26.55 8.22 1.82
C ASN A 213 25.31 8.06 2.73
N ALA A 214 24.22 8.75 2.41
CA ALA A 214 22.97 8.63 3.18
C ALA A 214 22.40 7.22 3.02
N LYS A 215 22.20 6.53 4.14
CA LYS A 215 21.73 5.13 4.16
C LYS A 215 20.24 5.05 4.45
N TYR A 216 19.56 4.17 3.73
CA TYR A 216 18.14 3.89 3.88
C TYR A 216 17.93 2.41 4.17
N ASN A 217 17.20 2.10 5.25
CA ASN A 217 16.72 0.74 5.48
C ASN A 217 15.49 0.51 4.61
N VAL A 218 15.57 -0.44 3.68
CA VAL A 218 14.55 -0.69 2.67
C VAL A 218 13.92 -2.04 2.86
N LEU A 219 12.60 -2.07 2.72
CA LEU A 219 11.76 -3.26 2.60
C LEU A 219 11.17 -3.30 1.18
N GLY A 220 11.05 -4.50 0.59
CA GLY A 220 10.36 -4.70 -0.68
C GLY A 220 9.28 -5.76 -0.58
N ILE A 221 8.18 -5.56 -1.29
CA ILE A 221 6.99 -6.41 -1.30
C ILE A 221 6.79 -7.01 -2.69
N ASN A 222 6.72 -8.33 -2.76
CA ASN A 222 6.30 -9.09 -3.93
C ASN A 222 5.67 -10.40 -3.46
N LYS A 223 4.37 -10.58 -3.70
CA LYS A 223 3.60 -11.78 -3.33
C LYS A 223 3.71 -12.14 -1.83
N HIS A 224 3.67 -11.11 -0.98
CA HIS A 224 3.81 -11.33 0.47
C HIS A 224 2.68 -12.18 1.03
N THR A 225 3.06 -13.16 1.85
CA THR A 225 2.15 -13.95 2.65
C THR A 225 2.18 -13.48 4.11
N PRO A 226 1.07 -13.00 4.68
CA PRO A 226 1.04 -12.53 6.06
C PRO A 226 1.66 -13.52 7.04
N GLY A 227 2.53 -13.01 7.92
CA GLY A 227 3.27 -13.79 8.90
C GLY A 227 4.50 -14.54 8.38
N LYS A 228 4.81 -14.46 7.09
CA LYS A 228 6.03 -15.01 6.51
C LYS A 228 7.13 -13.95 6.45
N ASN A 229 8.37 -14.41 6.45
CA ASN A 229 9.53 -13.54 6.25
C ASN A 229 9.99 -13.60 4.78
N ASP A 230 9.11 -13.22 3.87
CA ASP A 230 9.28 -13.30 2.41
C ASP A 230 9.48 -11.94 1.74
N PHE A 231 9.82 -10.92 2.52
CA PHE A 231 10.16 -9.59 2.04
C PHE A 231 11.58 -9.54 1.46
N TYR A 232 11.77 -8.66 0.48
CA TYR A 232 13.12 -8.17 0.21
C TYR A 232 13.53 -7.20 1.31
N SER A 233 14.78 -7.23 1.70
CA SER A 233 15.34 -6.30 2.67
C SER A 233 16.79 -5.97 2.35
N GLY A 234 17.21 -4.76 2.72
CA GLY A 234 18.59 -4.33 2.52
C GLY A 234 18.80 -2.88 2.90
N VAL A 235 20.01 -2.39 2.59
CA VAL A 235 20.38 -1.00 2.80
C VAL A 235 20.76 -0.39 1.45
N LEU A 236 20.06 0.69 1.08
CA LEU A 236 20.44 1.50 -0.06
C LEU A 236 21.22 2.73 0.41
N THR A 237 22.19 3.15 -0.40
CA THR A 237 23.03 4.32 -0.14
C THR A 237 22.80 5.35 -1.22
N ALA A 238 22.44 6.57 -0.84
CA ALA A 238 22.25 7.69 -1.73
C ALA A 238 23.41 8.69 -1.61
N ASN A 239 23.97 9.06 -2.75
CA ASN A 239 24.91 10.15 -2.93
C ASN A 239 24.32 11.17 -3.89
N TYR A 240 24.33 12.46 -3.51
CA TYR A 240 23.84 13.54 -4.36
C TYR A 240 24.59 14.84 -4.10
N GLY A 241 25.01 15.52 -5.17
CA GLY A 241 25.67 16.85 -5.06
C GLY A 241 27.14 16.81 -4.60
N ALA A 242 27.77 15.62 -4.55
CA ALA A 242 29.18 15.43 -4.17
C ALA A 242 29.94 14.61 -5.23
N GLY A 243 29.75 14.96 -6.50
CA GLY A 243 30.43 14.28 -7.63
C GLY A 243 29.70 13.04 -8.17
N LYS A 244 28.78 12.47 -7.39
CA LYS A 244 27.90 11.38 -7.82
C LYS A 244 26.45 11.73 -7.47
N ASN A 245 25.52 11.36 -8.35
CA ASN A 245 24.09 11.47 -8.14
C ASN A 245 23.47 10.08 -8.36
N GLU A 246 23.65 9.22 -7.37
CA GLU A 246 23.36 7.79 -7.51
C GLU A 246 22.76 7.20 -6.23
N LEU A 247 21.75 6.34 -6.41
CA LEU A 247 21.24 5.40 -5.43
C LEU A 247 21.85 4.03 -5.73
N SER A 248 22.48 3.40 -4.75
CA SER A 248 23.16 2.12 -4.91
C SER A 248 22.91 1.18 -3.74
N GLY A 249 23.28 -0.09 -3.90
CA GLY A 249 23.09 -1.14 -2.90
C GLY A 249 22.23 -2.28 -3.44
N THR A 250 21.89 -3.21 -2.58
CA THR A 250 21.11 -4.41 -2.92
C THR A 250 20.04 -4.66 -1.87
N ILE A 251 18.83 -4.99 -2.31
CA ILE A 251 17.82 -5.60 -1.47
C ILE A 251 17.62 -7.04 -1.89
N SER A 252 17.42 -7.95 -0.94
CA SER A 252 17.34 -9.39 -1.24
C SER A 252 16.35 -10.11 -0.33
N ARG A 253 15.88 -11.24 -0.82
CA ARG A 253 15.18 -12.29 -0.08
C ARG A 253 15.75 -13.65 -0.49
N ALA A 254 15.29 -14.74 0.13
CA ALA A 254 15.74 -16.09 -0.24
C ALA A 254 15.54 -16.36 -1.75
N GLY A 255 16.63 -16.63 -2.45
CA GLY A 255 16.64 -16.99 -3.87
C GLY A 255 16.51 -15.83 -4.87
N ASP A 256 16.42 -14.55 -4.41
CA ASP A 256 16.28 -13.42 -5.33
C ASP A 256 16.90 -12.13 -4.76
N SER A 257 17.48 -11.31 -5.65
CA SER A 257 18.10 -10.04 -5.27
C SER A 257 17.92 -8.98 -6.35
N ILE A 258 17.87 -7.71 -5.93
CA ILE A 258 17.72 -6.53 -6.77
C ILE A 258 18.90 -5.61 -6.52
N ASN A 259 19.67 -5.34 -7.57
CA ASN A 259 20.84 -4.47 -7.51
C ASN A 259 20.51 -3.07 -8.04
N PHE A 260 20.68 -2.05 -7.21
CA PHE A 260 20.43 -0.64 -7.50
C PHE A 260 21.63 0.11 -8.10
N ALA A 261 22.74 -0.56 -8.42
CA ALA A 261 23.87 0.10 -9.06
C ALA A 261 23.46 0.83 -10.34
N ASN A 262 24.03 2.02 -10.56
CA ASN A 262 23.74 2.94 -11.67
C ASN A 262 22.31 3.53 -11.67
N THR A 263 21.63 3.54 -10.53
CA THR A 263 20.32 4.22 -10.39
C THR A 263 20.57 5.72 -10.20
N LYS A 264 20.27 6.52 -11.21
CA LYS A 264 20.51 7.97 -11.20
C LYS A 264 19.51 8.68 -10.30
N ILE A 265 19.97 9.70 -9.57
CA ILE A 265 19.13 10.60 -8.77
C ILE A 265 19.05 11.95 -9.51
N GLU A 266 17.84 12.43 -9.73
CA GLU A 266 17.54 13.72 -10.33
C GLU A 266 17.40 14.82 -9.25
N SER A 267 17.54 16.10 -9.67
CA SER A 267 17.42 17.26 -8.78
C SER A 267 16.04 17.41 -8.12
N ASN A 268 15.01 16.88 -8.74
CA ASN A 268 13.62 16.91 -8.25
C ASN A 268 13.29 15.75 -7.30
N GLY A 269 14.26 14.92 -6.95
CA GLY A 269 14.08 13.77 -6.08
C GLY A 269 13.58 12.48 -6.74
N LYS A 270 13.43 12.45 -8.04
CA LYS A 270 13.23 11.19 -8.77
C LYS A 270 14.54 10.40 -8.82
N PHE A 271 14.42 9.08 -8.89
CA PHE A 271 15.52 8.20 -9.26
C PHE A 271 15.05 7.15 -10.25
N ASP A 272 15.95 6.77 -11.14
CA ASP A 272 15.63 5.93 -12.27
C ASP A 272 16.83 5.10 -12.74
N ASN A 273 16.57 3.87 -13.19
CA ASN A 273 17.55 2.99 -13.79
C ASN A 273 16.88 2.04 -14.79
N HIS A 274 17.07 2.29 -16.06
CA HIS A 274 16.63 1.41 -17.13
C HIS A 274 17.70 0.35 -17.43
N LYS A 275 17.44 -0.88 -17.04
CA LYS A 275 18.18 -2.07 -17.46
C LYS A 275 17.31 -2.91 -18.40
N ASN A 276 17.94 -3.74 -19.23
CA ASN A 276 17.21 -4.55 -20.21
C ASN A 276 16.15 -5.50 -19.61
N THR A 277 16.30 -5.91 -18.34
CA THR A 277 15.44 -6.89 -17.67
C THR A 277 14.77 -6.35 -16.42
N GLU A 278 15.17 -5.19 -15.94
CA GLU A 278 14.63 -4.53 -14.75
C GLU A 278 14.63 -3.03 -14.95
N HIS A 279 13.50 -2.41 -14.69
CA HIS A 279 13.38 -0.96 -14.63
C HIS A 279 13.09 -0.53 -13.20
N ILE A 280 14.01 0.22 -12.60
CA ILE A 280 13.85 0.76 -11.25
C ILE A 280 13.43 2.22 -11.37
N THR A 281 12.28 2.57 -10.82
CA THR A 281 11.82 3.96 -10.72
C THR A 281 11.34 4.26 -9.31
N GLY A 282 11.44 5.53 -8.92
CA GLY A 282 10.92 5.95 -7.63
C GLY A 282 11.24 7.40 -7.28
N ARG A 283 11.00 7.73 -6.00
CA ARG A 283 11.12 9.11 -5.54
C ARG A 283 11.53 9.19 -4.08
N PHE A 284 12.26 10.27 -3.74
CA PHE A 284 12.50 10.68 -2.37
C PHE A 284 11.35 11.54 -1.86
N TYR A 285 11.16 11.53 -0.54
CA TYR A 285 10.11 12.24 0.17
C TYR A 285 10.65 12.97 1.39
N GLY A 286 10.01 14.10 1.72
CA GLY A 286 10.44 15.01 2.75
C GLY A 286 11.53 15.97 2.27
N ASN A 287 11.70 17.11 2.95
CA ASN A 287 12.65 18.15 2.55
C ASN A 287 14.12 17.71 2.68
N GLY A 288 14.41 16.82 3.64
CA GLY A 288 15.72 16.22 3.87
C GLY A 288 15.92 14.88 3.16
N ALA A 289 15.02 14.51 2.23
CA ALA A 289 14.99 13.18 1.63
C ALA A 289 14.95 12.07 2.71
N GLU A 290 14.04 12.20 3.67
CA GLU A 290 13.93 11.32 4.84
C GLU A 290 13.42 9.92 4.50
N ALA A 291 12.70 9.80 3.39
CA ALA A 291 12.19 8.53 2.90
C ALA A 291 12.39 8.38 1.40
N LEU A 292 12.34 7.15 0.93
CA LEU A 292 12.21 6.82 -0.49
C LEU A 292 11.17 5.72 -0.69
N ALA A 293 10.55 5.70 -1.88
CA ALA A 293 9.74 4.59 -2.34
C ALA A 293 9.78 4.48 -3.86
N GLY A 294 9.52 3.28 -4.37
CA GLY A 294 9.60 3.02 -5.80
C GLY A 294 9.09 1.64 -6.21
N ILE A 295 9.27 1.36 -7.48
CA ILE A 295 8.92 0.11 -8.15
C ILE A 295 10.16 -0.44 -8.85
N VAL A 296 10.28 -1.75 -8.82
CA VAL A 296 11.12 -2.53 -9.74
C VAL A 296 10.17 -3.26 -10.68
N ASP A 297 10.11 -2.80 -11.92
CA ASP A 297 9.36 -3.42 -13.00
C ASP A 297 10.24 -4.50 -13.65
N ARG A 298 9.72 -5.70 -13.76
CA ARG A 298 10.40 -6.88 -14.28
C ARG A 298 9.58 -7.51 -15.40
N ALA A 299 10.19 -8.39 -16.16
CA ALA A 299 9.48 -9.15 -17.20
C ALA A 299 8.38 -10.02 -16.58
N GLY A 300 7.16 -9.49 -16.51
CA GLY A 300 5.96 -10.09 -15.93
C GLY A 300 5.51 -9.45 -14.61
N ALA A 301 4.28 -8.95 -14.60
CA ALA A 301 3.68 -8.26 -13.45
C ALA A 301 3.75 -9.06 -12.14
N ASP A 302 3.81 -10.38 -12.21
CA ASP A 302 3.98 -11.27 -11.06
C ASP A 302 5.36 -11.17 -10.41
N LYS A 303 6.36 -10.60 -11.09
CA LYS A 303 7.73 -10.42 -10.60
C LYS A 303 8.03 -9.01 -10.09
N ASP A 304 7.15 -8.06 -10.37
CA ASP A 304 7.35 -6.67 -9.96
C ASP A 304 7.43 -6.54 -8.43
N VAL A 305 8.23 -5.59 -7.98
CA VAL A 305 8.45 -5.34 -6.55
C VAL A 305 8.17 -3.89 -6.22
N ALA A 306 7.29 -3.63 -5.25
CA ALA A 306 7.22 -2.32 -4.62
C ALA A 306 8.20 -2.25 -3.46
N PHE A 307 8.90 -1.15 -3.28
CA PHE A 307 9.84 -0.98 -2.19
C PHE A 307 9.77 0.41 -1.57
N GLY A 308 10.22 0.51 -0.33
CA GLY A 308 10.37 1.78 0.35
C GLY A 308 11.20 1.66 1.62
N GLY A 309 11.70 2.80 2.08
CA GLY A 309 12.55 2.83 3.27
C GLY A 309 12.77 4.22 3.82
N ALA A 310 13.17 4.26 5.10
CA ALA A 310 13.54 5.48 5.80
C ALA A 310 15.06 5.63 5.90
N LYS A 311 15.49 6.88 5.88
CA LYS A 311 16.87 7.28 6.17
C LYS A 311 17.24 6.87 7.59
N LYS A 312 18.45 6.31 7.75
CA LYS A 312 19.01 5.99 9.08
C LYS A 312 19.41 7.23 9.83
#